data_144b4c123a68b23141fc36ecaad50ecd
#
_entry.id   144b4c123a68b23141fc36ecaad50ecd
#
_cell.length_a   1.000
_cell.length_b   1.000
_cell.length_c   1.000
_cell.angle_alpha   90.00
_cell.angle_beta   90.00
_cell.angle_gamma   90.00
#
_symmetry.space_group_name_H-M   'P 1'
#
loop_
_entity.id
_entity.type
_entity.pdbx_description
1 polymer ?
#
loop_
_entity_poly.entity_id
_entity_poly.type
_entity_poly.pdbx_seq_one_letter_code
_entity_poly.pdbx_strand_id
1 'polypeptide(L)'
;MESNEEMLLYLADTFGMKISNKGVVYLADCIRQVAKNKRKAISFRTLYADVAKKHDTTYTAVERLMRYEVNKCVGNMCLSEFIFRQAIIINQKSKKEREEQ
;
A
#
# COMPACT_ATOMS: atom_id res chain seq x y z
N MET A 1 1.23 9.01 -12.24
CA MET A 1 0.75 8.53 -10.94
C MET A 1 0.07 7.17 -11.11
N GLU A 2 0.33 6.30 -10.16
CA GLU A 2 -0.17 4.95 -10.26
C GLU A 2 -1.67 4.88 -10.03
N SER A 3 -2.37 4.16 -10.90
CA SER A 3 -3.76 3.83 -10.68
C SER A 3 -3.85 2.71 -9.65
N ASN A 4 -5.06 2.45 -9.18
CA ASN A 4 -5.28 1.36 -8.23
C ASN A 4 -4.89 0.01 -8.86
N GLU A 5 -5.21 -0.16 -10.13
CA GLU A 5 -4.90 -1.39 -10.84
C GLU A 5 -3.41 -1.59 -11.01
N GLU A 6 -2.68 -0.53 -11.35
CA GLU A 6 -1.23 -0.60 -11.47
C GLU A 6 -0.57 -0.97 -10.14
N MET A 7 -1.09 -0.42 -9.04
CA MET A 7 -0.58 -0.74 -7.72
C MET A 7 -0.83 -2.20 -7.36
N LEU A 8 -2.02 -2.71 -7.67
CA LEU A 8 -2.34 -4.11 -7.44
C LEU A 8 -1.41 -5.03 -8.23
N LEU A 9 -1.16 -4.69 -9.49
CA LEU A 9 -0.24 -5.48 -10.33
C LEU A 9 1.19 -5.41 -9.80
N TYR A 10 1.62 -4.25 -9.31
CA TYR A 10 2.93 -4.11 -8.70
C TYR A 10 3.09 -5.07 -7.52
N LEU A 11 2.10 -5.12 -6.64
CA LEU A 11 2.15 -6.00 -5.49
C LEU A 11 2.13 -7.48 -5.89
N ALA A 12 1.34 -7.81 -6.90
CA ALA A 12 1.27 -9.18 -7.41
C ALA A 12 2.60 -9.61 -8.02
N ASP A 13 3.16 -8.76 -8.86
CA ASP A 13 4.38 -9.10 -9.59
C ASP A 13 5.61 -9.12 -8.68
N THR A 14 5.66 -8.22 -7.71
CA THR A 14 6.83 -8.08 -6.83
C THR A 14 6.83 -9.10 -5.70
N PHE A 15 5.67 -9.37 -5.11
CA PHE A 15 5.57 -10.17 -3.89
C PHE A 15 4.73 -11.43 -4.04
N GLY A 16 4.14 -11.67 -5.19
CA GLY A 16 3.28 -12.81 -5.39
C GLY A 16 1.93 -12.72 -4.69
N MET A 17 1.49 -11.50 -4.39
CA MET A 17 0.20 -11.30 -3.73
C MET A 17 -0.94 -11.49 -4.70
N LYS A 18 -2.06 -12.01 -4.20
CA LYS A 18 -3.27 -12.21 -5.01
C LYS A 18 -4.11 -10.94 -5.01
N ILE A 19 -4.34 -10.37 -6.19
CA ILE A 19 -5.06 -9.10 -6.32
C ILE A 19 -6.54 -9.22 -5.93
N SER A 20 -7.08 -10.42 -5.85
CA SER A 20 -8.46 -10.64 -5.41
C SER A 20 -8.62 -10.63 -3.89
N ASN A 21 -7.52 -10.69 -3.14
CA ASN A 21 -7.59 -10.69 -1.68
C ASN A 21 -7.82 -9.28 -1.16
N LYS A 22 -8.76 -9.14 -0.22
CA LYS A 22 -9.08 -7.82 0.34
C LYS A 22 -7.88 -7.14 0.98
N GLY A 23 -7.03 -7.91 1.66
CA GLY A 23 -5.83 -7.35 2.29
C GLY A 23 -4.91 -6.69 1.27
N VAL A 24 -4.79 -7.29 0.09
CA VAL A 24 -3.96 -6.73 -0.98
C VAL A 24 -4.57 -5.44 -1.53
N VAL A 25 -5.89 -5.41 -1.68
CA VAL A 25 -6.60 -4.20 -2.11
C VAL A 25 -6.38 -3.07 -1.12
N TYR A 26 -6.46 -3.37 0.17
CA TYR A 26 -6.22 -2.36 1.21
C TYR A 26 -4.77 -1.88 1.19
N LEU A 27 -3.81 -2.79 0.99
CA LEU A 27 -2.40 -2.42 0.88
C LEU A 27 -2.17 -1.47 -0.30
N ALA A 28 -2.75 -1.77 -1.45
CA ALA A 28 -2.62 -0.93 -2.62
C ALA A 28 -3.15 0.47 -2.35
N ASP A 29 -4.30 0.56 -1.70
CA ASP A 29 -4.91 1.85 -1.36
C ASP A 29 -4.03 2.64 -0.40
N CYS A 30 -3.53 1.99 0.66
CA CYS A 30 -2.66 2.64 1.63
C CYS A 30 -1.37 3.14 0.99
N ILE A 31 -0.73 2.32 0.17
CA ILE A 31 0.52 2.71 -0.48
C ILE A 31 0.31 3.92 -1.38
N ARG A 32 -0.78 3.93 -2.15
CA ARG A 32 -1.10 5.06 -3.01
C ARG A 32 -1.31 6.34 -2.21
N GLN A 33 -2.02 6.24 -1.09
CA GLN A 33 -2.28 7.41 -0.25
C GLN A 33 -0.98 7.98 0.33
N VAL A 34 -0.10 7.10 0.82
CA VAL A 34 1.19 7.53 1.35
C VAL A 34 2.05 8.16 0.24
N ALA A 35 2.05 7.55 -0.93
CA ALA A 35 2.84 8.06 -2.05
C ALA A 35 2.40 9.46 -2.47
N LYS A 36 1.11 9.76 -2.39
CA LYS A 36 0.58 11.08 -2.71
C LYS A 36 0.97 12.15 -1.70
N ASN A 37 1.17 11.76 -0.44
CA ASN A 37 1.42 12.70 0.65
C ASN A 37 2.91 12.83 0.95
N LYS A 38 3.70 13.17 -0.05
CA LYS A 38 5.16 13.13 0.01
C LYS A 38 5.79 13.96 1.12
N ARG A 39 5.17 15.07 1.51
CA ARG A 39 5.77 16.02 2.45
C ARG A 39 5.01 16.18 3.75
N LYS A 40 3.95 15.41 3.95
CA LYS A 40 3.13 15.51 5.16
C LYS A 40 3.40 14.35 6.08
N ALA A 41 3.40 14.62 7.37
CA ALA A 41 3.43 13.57 8.36
C ALA A 41 2.17 12.72 8.19
N ILE A 42 2.35 11.41 8.21
CA ILE A 42 1.24 10.48 7.99
C ILE A 42 0.96 9.73 9.27
N SER A 43 -0.30 9.79 9.70
CA SER A 43 -0.77 8.95 10.78
C SER A 43 -1.32 7.67 10.16
N PHE A 44 -0.65 6.55 10.42
CA PHE A 44 -1.11 5.27 9.89
C PHE A 44 -2.46 4.87 10.50
N ARG A 45 -2.70 5.28 11.74
CA ARG A 45 -4.01 5.05 12.36
C ARG A 45 -5.12 5.72 11.55
N THR A 46 -4.92 6.98 11.18
CA THR A 46 -5.89 7.72 10.38
C THR A 46 -6.02 7.09 8.99
N LEU A 47 -4.89 6.71 8.39
CA LEU A 47 -4.87 6.09 7.09
C LEU A 47 -5.70 4.81 7.05
N TYR A 48 -5.48 3.93 8.03
CA TYR A 48 -6.22 2.66 8.09
C TYR A 48 -7.70 2.90 8.35
N ALA A 49 -8.03 3.89 9.17
CA ALA A 49 -9.43 4.24 9.44
C ALA A 49 -10.12 4.76 8.18
N ASP A 50 -9.43 5.58 7.40
CA ASP A 50 -9.97 6.11 6.15
C ASP A 50 -10.19 5.01 5.13
N VAL A 51 -9.24 4.09 5.01
CA VAL A 51 -9.37 2.95 4.10
C VAL A 51 -10.53 2.06 4.54
N ALA A 52 -10.67 1.84 5.85
CA ALA A 52 -11.78 1.04 6.38
C ALA A 52 -13.12 1.67 6.02
N LYS A 53 -13.24 2.98 6.17
CA LYS A 53 -14.47 3.70 5.85
C LYS A 53 -14.78 3.61 4.36
N LYS A 54 -13.78 3.78 3.54
CA LYS A 54 -13.92 3.73 2.08
C LYS A 54 -14.42 2.36 1.61
N HIS A 55 -13.97 1.30 2.27
CA HIS A 55 -14.31 -0.07 1.88
C HIS A 55 -15.44 -0.67 2.74
N ASP A 56 -16.09 0.16 3.53
CA ASP A 56 -17.22 -0.26 4.37
C ASP A 56 -16.87 -1.44 5.28
N THR A 57 -15.76 -1.30 5.99
CA THR A 57 -15.28 -2.32 6.90
C THR A 57 -14.71 -1.65 8.16
N THR A 58 -14.06 -2.42 9.03
CA THR A 58 -13.52 -1.90 10.29
C THR A 58 -12.01 -1.72 10.21
N TYR A 59 -11.50 -0.81 11.07
CA TYR A 59 -10.06 -0.61 11.22
C TYR A 59 -9.35 -1.93 11.50
N THR A 60 -9.89 -2.70 12.45
CA THR A 60 -9.30 -3.97 12.84
C THR A 60 -9.21 -4.96 11.68
N ALA A 61 -10.26 -5.00 10.86
CA ALA A 61 -10.27 -5.90 9.70
C ALA A 61 -9.22 -5.48 8.67
N VAL A 62 -9.12 -4.17 8.39
CA VAL A 62 -8.14 -3.66 7.45
C VAL A 62 -6.72 -3.99 7.91
N GLU A 63 -6.39 -3.65 9.15
CA GLU A 63 -5.06 -3.89 9.68
C GLU A 63 -4.71 -5.38 9.70
N ARG A 64 -5.63 -6.21 10.16
CA ARG A 64 -5.40 -7.64 10.27
C ARG A 64 -5.17 -8.29 8.91
N LEU A 65 -6.01 -7.96 7.93
CA LEU A 65 -5.89 -8.55 6.60
C LEU A 65 -4.63 -8.10 5.87
N MET A 66 -4.26 -6.82 6.01
CA MET A 66 -3.02 -6.33 5.44
C MET A 66 -1.81 -6.99 6.09
N ARG A 67 -1.81 -7.10 7.41
CA ARG A 67 -0.72 -7.74 8.15
C ARG A 67 -0.55 -9.20 7.75
N TYR A 68 -1.67 -9.88 7.55
CA TYR A 68 -1.64 -11.27 7.11
C TYR A 68 -0.94 -11.39 5.75
N GLU A 69 -1.27 -10.52 4.80
CA GLU A 69 -0.65 -10.58 3.47
C GLU A 69 0.84 -10.28 3.53
N VAL A 70 1.25 -9.30 4.30
CA VAL A 70 2.66 -8.96 4.43
C VAL A 70 3.43 -10.13 5.05
N ASN A 71 2.90 -10.71 6.13
CA ASN A 71 3.57 -11.84 6.78
C ASN A 71 3.68 -13.05 5.85
N LYS A 72 2.64 -13.30 5.06
CA LYS A 72 2.59 -14.45 4.17
C LYS A 72 3.53 -14.29 2.97
N CYS A 73 3.57 -13.11 2.38
CA CYS A 73 4.27 -12.89 1.10
C CYS A 73 5.64 -12.25 1.24
N VAL A 74 5.87 -11.51 2.30
CA VAL A 74 7.11 -10.76 2.50
C VAL A 74 7.92 -11.32 3.67
N GLY A 75 7.25 -11.61 4.77
CA GLY A 75 7.89 -12.10 5.97
C GLY A 75 7.63 -11.19 7.15
N ASN A 76 8.46 -11.32 8.18
CA ASN A 76 8.26 -10.63 9.45
C ASN A 76 8.69 -9.17 9.35
N MET A 77 7.84 -8.34 8.79
CA MET A 77 8.09 -6.91 8.66
C MET A 77 6.94 -6.11 9.24
N CYS A 78 7.25 -4.97 9.85
CA CYS A 78 6.24 -4.05 10.36
C CYS A 78 5.37 -3.55 9.21
N LEU A 79 4.05 -3.60 9.39
CA LEU A 79 3.11 -3.24 8.34
C LEU A 79 3.30 -1.80 7.86
N SER A 80 3.39 -0.85 8.78
CA SER A 80 3.55 0.55 8.41
C SER A 80 4.87 0.78 7.68
N GLU A 81 5.92 0.10 8.08
CA GLU A 81 7.20 0.21 7.40
C GLU A 81 7.13 -0.35 5.98
N PHE A 82 6.44 -1.47 5.80
CA PHE A 82 6.25 -2.04 4.47
C PHE A 82 5.56 -1.03 3.55
N ILE A 83 4.46 -0.46 4.02
CA ILE A 83 3.68 0.52 3.25
C ILE A 83 4.54 1.73 2.89
N PHE A 84 5.27 2.26 3.87
CA PHE A 84 6.11 3.44 3.67
C PHE A 84 7.22 3.16 2.66
N ARG A 85 7.87 2.01 2.78
CA ARG A 85 8.94 1.61 1.85
C ARG A 85 8.44 1.52 0.42
N GLN A 86 7.27 0.91 0.23
CA GLN A 86 6.72 0.78 -1.12
C GLN A 86 6.36 2.14 -1.71
N ALA A 87 5.84 3.03 -0.88
CA ALA A 87 5.53 4.39 -1.34
C ALA A 87 6.78 5.13 -1.79
N ILE A 88 7.89 4.98 -1.07
CA ILE A 88 9.16 5.60 -1.44
C ILE A 88 9.65 5.04 -2.77
N ILE A 89 9.64 3.74 -2.93
CA ILE A 89 10.10 3.07 -4.15
C ILE A 89 9.30 3.56 -5.36
N ILE A 90 7.99 3.63 -5.21
CA ILE A 90 7.11 4.05 -6.29
C ILE A 90 7.35 5.51 -6.67
N ASN A 91 7.55 6.38 -5.68
CA ASN A 91 7.83 7.78 -5.95
C ASN A 91 9.18 7.97 -6.65
N GLN A 92 10.18 7.19 -6.26
CA GLN A 92 11.49 7.25 -6.93
C GLN A 92 11.40 6.77 -8.35
N LYS A 93 10.63 5.72 -8.60
CA LYS A 93 10.44 5.16 -9.93
C LYS A 93 9.75 6.16 -10.85
N SER A 94 8.70 6.81 -10.36
CA SER A 94 7.98 7.82 -11.13
C SER A 94 8.87 9.02 -11.45
N LYS A 95 9.68 9.43 -10.48
CA LYS A 95 10.61 10.55 -10.69
C LYS A 95 11.65 10.20 -11.75
N LYS A 96 12.18 8.98 -11.72
CA LYS A 96 13.17 8.52 -12.68
C LYS A 96 12.59 8.50 -14.09
N GLU A 97 11.37 8.02 -14.24
CA GLU A 97 10.71 8.00 -15.55
C GLU A 97 10.53 9.40 -16.10
N ARG A 98 10.19 10.38 -15.26
CA ARG A 98 10.04 11.76 -15.69
C ARG A 98 11.36 12.38 -16.09
N GLU A 99 12.43 12.04 -15.41
CA GLU A 99 13.77 12.56 -15.73
C GLU A 99 14.30 12.04 -17.07
N GLU A 100 13.86 10.87 -17.47
CA GLU A 100 14.29 10.28 -18.74
C GLU A 100 13.56 10.87 -19.96
N GLN A 101 12.49 11.59 -19.71
CA GLN A 101 11.75 12.27 -20.77
C GLN A 101 12.27 13.68 -20.99
#